data_a394b9d1c4470ed29ff4b596f1180c7b
#
_entry.id   a394b9d1c4470ed29ff4b596f1180c7b
#
_cell.length_a   1.000
_cell.length_b   1.000
_cell.length_c   1.000
_cell.angle_alpha   90.00
_cell.angle_beta   90.00
_cell.angle_gamma   90.00
#
_symmetry.space_group_name_H-M   'P 1'
#
loop_
_entity.id
_entity.type
_entity.pdbx_description
1 polymer ?
#
loop_
_entity_poly.entity_id
_entity_poly.type
_entity_poly.pdbx_seq_one_letter_code
_entity_poly.pdbx_strand_id
1 'polypeptide(L)'
;HPRMDLPIWTPATTLVPHRVLACAPVSETPKSAPGGKSEDSAPNFVDELVQAEIDAGRTRLVMRFPPEPNGYLHIGHAKSIITNFSLAQKLPGAHCNLRFDDTNPANEDTEFVESIQEDVRWLGFEWGEHRYFASDYFQQLYDMAIRLIVAGKAYVDSQSLEAIRDGRGSFHQAGVASPFRDRSVDENLALFRRMRAGEFDEGAHVLRAKIDMASKDLKLRDPVMYRILKVPHHRTGTEWPMYPMYDWAHGQSDAIEGVTHSICTLEFQNHRGLYDWFQEQLGVVDPPRQIEFARLNLTYTVLSKRSLQKLVAAGHVSGWDDPRMPTVAGLRRRGVSPDAIRAFCDRVGVAKRDSFVDVTLLEHAIREDLNATSPRLMGVLRPLRVVIENYPEDAEESFDLALNPGDEAAGSRAVPFCRELFVDQEDFMEVPAPKFWRLFPGNEVRLRGACLLTVNRVVKN
;
A
#
# COMPACT_ATOMS: atom_id res chain seq x y z
N HIS A 1 -23.94 -39.78 -9.98
CA HIS A 1 -23.32 -39.08 -11.11
C HIS A 1 -22.01 -39.76 -11.45
N PRO A 2 -21.77 -40.18 -12.71
CA PRO A 2 -20.60 -40.96 -13.10
C PRO A 2 -19.36 -40.05 -13.19
N ARG A 3 -18.24 -40.57 -12.71
CA ARG A 3 -16.90 -40.04 -12.91
C ARG A 3 -16.51 -40.19 -14.38
N MET A 4 -16.10 -39.09 -15.01
CA MET A 4 -15.40 -39.14 -16.30
C MET A 4 -13.92 -39.35 -16.03
N ASP A 5 -13.39 -40.50 -16.45
CA ASP A 5 -11.95 -40.76 -16.49
C ASP A 5 -11.35 -39.98 -17.66
N LEU A 6 -10.40 -39.09 -17.35
CA LEU A 6 -9.56 -38.43 -18.33
C LEU A 6 -8.36 -39.34 -18.65
N PRO A 7 -7.95 -39.51 -19.91
CA PRO A 7 -6.82 -40.36 -20.27
C PRO A 7 -5.50 -39.77 -19.76
N ILE A 8 -4.74 -40.62 -19.07
CA ILE A 8 -3.38 -40.38 -18.63
C ILE A 8 -2.46 -40.34 -19.85
N TRP A 9 -1.85 -39.21 -20.10
CA TRP A 9 -0.83 -39.02 -21.13
C TRP A 9 0.52 -39.47 -20.58
N THR A 10 1.10 -40.53 -21.13
CA THR A 10 2.49 -40.95 -20.85
C THR A 10 3.44 -40.23 -21.79
N PRO A 11 4.51 -39.55 -21.28
CA PRO A 11 5.51 -38.99 -22.15
C PRO A 11 6.57 -40.03 -22.49
N ALA A 12 6.65 -40.41 -23.76
CA ALA A 12 7.83 -41.03 -24.30
C ALA A 12 8.49 -40.04 -25.25
N THR A 13 9.61 -39.45 -24.86
CA THR A 13 10.75 -39.17 -25.74
C THR A 13 11.88 -38.47 -24.98
N THR A 14 13.04 -39.03 -25.10
CA THR A 14 14.32 -38.67 -24.52
C THR A 14 14.69 -37.23 -24.78
N LEU A 15 14.77 -36.41 -23.72
CA LEU A 15 15.31 -35.05 -23.76
C LEU A 15 16.84 -35.11 -23.74
N VAL A 16 17.48 -34.66 -24.80
CA VAL A 16 18.90 -34.31 -24.83
C VAL A 16 19.06 -33.02 -24.00
N PRO A 17 19.97 -32.94 -23.04
CA PRO A 17 20.08 -31.76 -22.21
C PRO A 17 20.74 -30.59 -22.97
N HIS A 18 19.95 -29.65 -23.44
CA HIS A 18 20.49 -28.34 -23.79
C HIS A 18 20.85 -27.56 -22.53
N ARG A 19 22.10 -27.12 -22.45
CA ARG A 19 22.65 -26.27 -21.40
C ARG A 19 21.71 -25.09 -21.13
N VAL A 20 21.14 -25.07 -19.94
CA VAL A 20 20.56 -23.85 -19.38
C VAL A 20 21.72 -22.90 -19.16
N LEU A 21 21.82 -21.85 -19.97
CA LEU A 21 22.65 -20.70 -19.69
C LEU A 21 22.10 -20.05 -18.43
N ALA A 22 22.84 -20.20 -17.34
CA ALA A 22 22.57 -19.48 -16.11
C ALA A 22 22.59 -17.98 -16.42
N CYS A 23 21.49 -17.30 -16.14
CA CYS A 23 21.44 -15.86 -16.13
C CYS A 23 22.47 -15.36 -15.10
N ALA A 24 23.49 -14.66 -15.55
CA ALA A 24 24.43 -14.00 -14.67
C ALA A 24 23.66 -12.97 -13.81
N PRO A 25 23.99 -12.80 -12.53
CA PRO A 25 23.35 -11.77 -11.72
C PRO A 25 23.67 -10.41 -12.33
N VAL A 26 22.62 -9.67 -12.65
CA VAL A 26 22.71 -8.26 -13.06
C VAL A 26 23.34 -7.52 -11.88
N SER A 27 24.55 -6.99 -12.06
CA SER A 27 25.17 -6.11 -11.08
C SER A 27 24.27 -4.88 -10.90
N GLU A 28 23.71 -4.73 -9.72
CA GLU A 28 22.99 -3.52 -9.31
C GLU A 28 23.99 -2.36 -9.26
N THR A 29 24.05 -1.59 -10.32
CA THR A 29 24.51 -0.21 -10.23
C THR A 29 23.43 0.59 -9.55
N PRO A 30 23.70 1.38 -8.51
CA PRO A 30 22.71 2.21 -7.88
C PRO A 30 22.21 3.23 -8.92
N LYS A 31 20.95 3.04 -9.37
CA LYS A 31 20.27 4.07 -10.15
C LYS A 31 20.14 5.31 -9.29
N SER A 32 20.41 6.45 -9.89
CA SER A 32 20.21 7.80 -9.34
C SER A 32 18.93 7.90 -8.50
N ALA A 33 18.96 8.74 -7.46
CA ALA A 33 17.84 9.06 -6.60
C ALA A 33 16.53 9.20 -7.40
N PRO A 34 15.37 8.72 -6.87
CA PRO A 34 14.11 8.76 -7.58
C PRO A 34 13.82 10.20 -7.99
N GLY A 35 13.69 10.42 -9.28
CA GLY A 35 13.37 11.72 -9.86
C GLY A 35 12.07 12.24 -9.23
N GLY A 36 12.09 13.52 -8.88
CA GLY A 36 10.90 14.24 -8.50
C GLY A 36 9.79 14.08 -9.54
N LYS A 37 8.56 14.45 -9.16
CA LYS A 37 7.37 14.47 -10.03
C LYS A 37 7.74 14.81 -11.46
N SER A 38 7.14 14.11 -12.43
CA SER A 38 7.24 14.53 -13.82
C SER A 38 6.93 16.03 -13.92
N GLU A 39 7.76 16.80 -14.59
CA GLU A 39 7.66 18.27 -14.69
C GLU A 39 6.28 18.76 -15.19
N ASP A 40 5.42 17.87 -15.69
CA ASP A 40 4.09 18.14 -16.26
C ASP A 40 2.90 17.99 -15.29
N SER A 41 3.07 17.55 -14.04
CA SER A 41 1.94 17.44 -13.12
C SER A 41 1.69 18.75 -12.39
N ALA A 42 0.51 19.34 -12.60
CA ALA A 42 0.09 20.51 -11.82
C ALA A 42 0.17 20.25 -10.30
N PRO A 43 0.67 21.22 -9.50
CA PRO A 43 0.75 21.07 -8.06
C PRO A 43 -0.65 20.83 -7.49
N ASN A 44 -0.77 19.87 -6.57
CA ASN A 44 -2.01 19.62 -5.86
C ASN A 44 -2.11 20.56 -4.63
N PHE A 45 -3.31 20.60 -4.02
CA PHE A 45 -3.57 21.53 -2.91
C PHE A 45 -2.64 21.34 -1.69
N VAL A 46 -2.11 20.13 -1.44
CA VAL A 46 -1.15 19.89 -0.35
C VAL A 46 0.20 20.45 -0.73
N ASP A 47 0.61 20.27 -2.00
CA ASP A 47 1.82 20.88 -2.54
C ASP A 47 1.79 22.41 -2.45
N GLU A 48 0.64 23.01 -2.85
CA GLU A 48 0.44 24.47 -2.77
C GLU A 48 0.51 24.98 -1.33
N LEU A 49 -0.12 24.25 -0.38
CA LEU A 49 -0.12 24.61 1.02
C LEU A 49 1.30 24.56 1.60
N VAL A 50 2.02 23.47 1.38
CA VAL A 50 3.40 23.32 1.87
C VAL A 50 4.32 24.35 1.21
N GLN A 51 4.17 24.60 -0.09
CA GLN A 51 4.95 25.62 -0.80
C GLN A 51 4.70 27.02 -0.23
N ALA A 52 3.44 27.38 0.01
CA ALA A 52 3.11 28.68 0.61
C ALA A 52 3.73 28.86 2.00
N GLU A 53 3.83 27.80 2.81
CA GLU A 53 4.50 27.86 4.11
C GLU A 53 6.02 28.00 3.96
N ILE A 54 6.64 27.34 2.97
CA ILE A 54 8.07 27.51 2.66
C ILE A 54 8.34 28.97 2.22
N ASP A 55 7.51 29.50 1.33
CA ASP A 55 7.63 30.89 0.83
C ASP A 55 7.42 31.92 1.96
N ALA A 56 6.62 31.57 2.97
CA ALA A 56 6.43 32.35 4.19
C ALA A 56 7.59 32.23 5.21
N GLY A 57 8.64 31.45 4.87
CA GLY A 57 9.86 31.33 5.69
C GLY A 57 9.90 30.09 6.60
N ARG A 58 9.03 29.09 6.40
CA ARG A 58 9.17 27.83 7.12
C ARG A 58 10.44 27.10 6.67
N THR A 59 11.31 26.82 7.63
CA THR A 59 12.63 26.20 7.40
C THR A 59 12.66 24.71 7.78
N ARG A 60 11.59 24.19 8.37
CA ARG A 60 11.50 22.80 8.81
C ARG A 60 10.23 22.14 8.28
N LEU A 61 10.41 21.01 7.62
CA LEU A 61 9.32 20.12 7.19
C LEU A 61 9.61 18.70 7.68
N VAL A 62 8.70 18.17 8.48
CA VAL A 62 8.73 16.78 8.94
C VAL A 62 7.35 16.20 8.71
N MET A 63 7.29 15.19 7.85
CA MET A 63 6.11 14.38 7.58
C MET A 63 6.25 13.03 8.27
N ARG A 64 5.22 12.21 8.20
CA ARG A 64 5.28 10.82 8.61
C ARG A 64 4.35 9.93 7.79
N PHE A 65 4.76 8.69 7.60
CA PHE A 65 3.91 7.59 7.18
C PHE A 65 3.74 6.65 8.39
N PRO A 66 2.54 6.58 9.01
CA PRO A 66 2.32 5.85 10.26
C PRO A 66 1.51 4.56 10.04
N PRO A 67 2.05 3.52 9.40
CA PRO A 67 1.30 2.29 9.20
C PRO A 67 1.10 1.52 10.50
N GLU A 68 -0.10 0.95 10.69
CA GLU A 68 -0.35 -0.09 11.68
C GLU A 68 0.22 -1.42 11.16
N PRO A 69 1.13 -2.11 11.92
CA PRO A 69 1.79 -3.33 11.45
C PRO A 69 0.89 -4.57 11.61
N ASN A 70 -0.26 -4.57 10.95
CA ASN A 70 -1.31 -5.59 11.05
C ASN A 70 -1.71 -6.18 9.68
N GLY A 71 -0.83 -6.10 8.68
CA GLY A 71 -0.95 -6.67 7.31
C GLY A 71 -0.10 -5.93 6.29
N TYR A 72 -0.03 -6.50 5.10
CA TYR A 72 0.72 -5.96 3.98
C TYR A 72 0.11 -4.66 3.44
N LEU A 73 0.97 -3.79 2.91
CA LEU A 73 0.53 -2.56 2.26
C LEU A 73 -0.17 -2.86 0.93
N HIS A 74 -1.16 -2.07 0.60
CA HIS A 74 -1.83 -2.12 -0.71
C HIS A 74 -1.61 -0.81 -1.48
N ILE A 75 -2.01 -0.77 -2.74
CA ILE A 75 -1.83 0.40 -3.63
C ILE A 75 -2.36 1.72 -3.04
N GLY A 76 -3.38 1.66 -2.19
CA GLY A 76 -3.89 2.84 -1.46
C GLY A 76 -2.86 3.41 -0.48
N HIS A 77 -2.07 2.55 0.19
CA HIS A 77 -0.96 2.97 1.04
C HIS A 77 0.20 3.53 0.21
N ALA A 78 0.48 2.95 -0.98
CA ALA A 78 1.50 3.48 -1.88
C ALA A 78 1.26 4.96 -2.21
N LYS A 79 0.00 5.37 -2.47
CA LYS A 79 -0.36 6.78 -2.67
C LYS A 79 0.01 7.64 -1.46
N SER A 80 -0.27 7.19 -0.24
CA SER A 80 0.08 7.93 0.98
C SER A 80 1.59 8.03 1.18
N ILE A 81 2.33 6.94 0.93
CA ILE A 81 3.80 6.92 1.00
C ILE A 81 4.37 7.95 0.02
N ILE A 82 3.99 7.85 -1.26
CA ILE A 82 4.48 8.74 -2.32
C ILE A 82 4.18 10.20 -1.96
N THR A 83 2.96 10.50 -1.49
CA THR A 83 2.59 11.87 -1.10
C THR A 83 3.48 12.41 0.03
N ASN A 84 3.63 11.65 1.13
CA ASN A 84 4.39 12.12 2.29
C ASN A 84 5.90 12.24 2.00
N PHE A 85 6.50 11.20 1.40
CA PHE A 85 7.93 11.19 1.12
C PHE A 85 8.34 12.20 0.03
N SER A 86 7.53 12.38 -1.02
CA SER A 86 7.82 13.39 -2.06
C SER A 86 7.74 14.82 -1.52
N LEU A 87 6.84 15.10 -0.59
CA LEU A 87 6.79 16.41 0.06
C LEU A 87 8.04 16.67 0.91
N ALA A 88 8.57 15.66 1.56
CA ALA A 88 9.82 15.78 2.33
C ALA A 88 11.04 16.11 1.44
N GLN A 89 10.98 15.84 0.14
CA GLN A 89 12.07 16.17 -0.79
C GLN A 89 12.08 17.64 -1.23
N LYS A 90 11.05 18.43 -0.87
CA LYS A 90 10.92 19.83 -1.32
C LYS A 90 11.85 20.83 -0.61
N LEU A 91 12.35 20.47 0.57
CA LEU A 91 13.21 21.36 1.37
C LEU A 91 14.46 20.59 1.84
N PRO A 92 15.66 21.14 1.70
CA PRO A 92 16.88 20.54 2.27
C PRO A 92 16.74 20.31 3.78
N GLY A 93 17.05 19.09 4.24
CA GLY A 93 16.92 18.69 5.65
C GLY A 93 15.52 18.28 6.08
N ALA A 94 14.52 18.37 5.19
CA ALA A 94 13.22 17.78 5.45
C ALA A 94 13.28 16.25 5.35
N HIS A 95 12.41 15.57 6.08
CA HIS A 95 12.34 14.11 6.08
C HIS A 95 10.91 13.61 6.34
N CYS A 96 10.69 12.35 6.05
CA CYS A 96 9.45 11.65 6.36
C CYS A 96 9.75 10.50 7.32
N ASN A 97 9.15 10.53 8.50
CA ASN A 97 9.27 9.47 9.49
C ASN A 97 8.50 8.23 9.03
N LEU A 98 9.09 7.06 9.20
CA LEU A 98 8.37 5.80 9.20
C LEU A 98 8.05 5.43 10.65
N ARG A 99 6.80 5.68 11.09
CA ARG A 99 6.37 5.34 12.44
C ARG A 99 5.36 4.21 12.40
N PHE A 100 5.70 3.09 13.00
CA PHE A 100 4.75 2.01 13.20
C PHE A 100 3.77 2.38 14.33
N ASP A 101 2.47 2.45 13.99
CA ASP A 101 1.42 2.68 14.97
C ASP A 101 1.04 1.33 15.61
N ASP A 102 1.88 0.88 16.52
CA ASP A 102 1.79 -0.39 17.22
C ASP A 102 1.11 -0.22 18.60
N THR A 103 -0.08 0.38 18.61
CA THR A 103 -0.87 0.60 19.84
C THR A 103 -1.91 -0.49 20.13
N ASN A 104 -2.04 -1.46 19.22
CA ASN A 104 -3.03 -2.54 19.32
C ASN A 104 -2.42 -3.94 19.22
N PRO A 105 -1.89 -4.51 20.30
CA PRO A 105 -1.09 -5.75 20.27
C PRO A 105 -1.83 -6.99 19.77
N ALA A 106 -3.15 -6.93 19.64
CA ALA A 106 -3.95 -8.11 19.27
C ALA A 106 -3.79 -8.53 17.79
N ASN A 107 -3.28 -7.65 16.93
CA ASN A 107 -3.25 -7.88 15.48
C ASN A 107 -1.89 -7.57 14.83
N GLU A 108 -0.87 -7.24 15.61
CA GLU A 108 0.43 -6.75 15.15
C GLU A 108 1.45 -7.89 15.11
N ASP A 109 2.26 -7.91 14.05
CA ASP A 109 3.29 -8.93 13.86
C ASP A 109 4.56 -8.32 13.26
N THR A 110 5.71 -8.89 13.63
CA THR A 110 7.04 -8.52 13.10
C THR A 110 7.14 -8.73 11.60
N GLU A 111 6.47 -9.76 11.05
CA GLU A 111 6.40 -9.99 9.61
C GLU A 111 5.88 -8.75 8.86
N PHE A 112 4.84 -8.11 9.41
CA PHE A 112 4.27 -6.93 8.77
C PHE A 112 5.18 -5.71 8.88
N VAL A 113 5.93 -5.57 9.98
CA VAL A 113 6.95 -4.52 10.13
C VAL A 113 8.03 -4.65 9.04
N GLU A 114 8.52 -5.86 8.79
CA GLU A 114 9.53 -6.13 7.76
C GLU A 114 8.99 -5.88 6.35
N SER A 115 7.82 -6.41 6.04
CA SER A 115 7.15 -6.22 4.74
C SER A 115 6.87 -4.74 4.42
N ILE A 116 6.42 -3.96 5.41
CA ILE A 116 6.18 -2.53 5.24
C ILE A 116 7.47 -1.78 4.90
N GLN A 117 8.58 -2.08 5.59
CA GLN A 117 9.88 -1.48 5.31
C GLN A 117 10.37 -1.83 3.90
N GLU A 118 10.23 -3.10 3.50
CA GLU A 118 10.58 -3.56 2.16
C GLU A 118 9.77 -2.82 1.09
N ASP A 119 8.46 -2.69 1.28
CA ASP A 119 7.57 -2.01 0.33
C ASP A 119 7.89 -0.52 0.18
N VAL A 120 8.21 0.19 1.28
CA VAL A 120 8.62 1.62 1.22
C VAL A 120 9.93 1.77 0.46
N ARG A 121 10.93 0.92 0.73
CA ARG A 121 12.21 0.93 -0.01
C ARG A 121 12.02 0.61 -1.48
N TRP A 122 11.22 -0.40 -1.76
CA TRP A 122 10.93 -0.79 -3.14
C TRP A 122 10.24 0.34 -3.92
N LEU A 123 9.38 1.13 -3.28
CA LEU A 123 8.81 2.34 -3.87
C LEU A 123 9.85 3.46 -4.08
N GLY A 124 11.10 3.27 -3.67
CA GLY A 124 12.21 4.20 -3.89
C GLY A 124 12.37 5.25 -2.79
N PHE A 125 11.86 5.00 -1.58
CA PHE A 125 11.93 5.92 -0.46
C PHE A 125 12.72 5.35 0.70
N GLU A 126 13.42 6.22 1.42
CA GLU A 126 14.18 5.90 2.63
C GLU A 126 13.82 6.89 3.73
N TRP A 127 13.76 6.41 4.94
CA TRP A 127 13.49 7.21 6.14
C TRP A 127 14.76 7.54 6.93
N GLY A 128 15.92 6.99 6.55
CA GLY A 128 17.19 7.18 7.27
C GLY A 128 17.11 6.67 8.71
N GLU A 129 17.45 7.54 9.66
CA GLU A 129 17.39 7.23 11.10
C GLU A 129 15.98 7.43 11.70
N HIS A 130 15.02 7.93 10.92
CA HIS A 130 13.69 8.33 11.39
C HIS A 130 12.67 7.18 11.33
N ARG A 131 13.04 6.03 11.92
CA ARG A 131 12.14 4.89 12.14
C ARG A 131 11.74 4.83 13.60
N TYR A 132 10.43 4.93 13.86
CA TYR A 132 9.86 5.00 15.19
C TYR A 132 8.74 3.98 15.37
N PHE A 133 8.40 3.73 16.63
CA PHE A 133 7.25 2.92 17.02
C PHE A 133 6.43 3.70 18.06
N ALA A 134 5.12 3.65 17.99
CA ALA A 134 4.26 4.27 19.00
C ALA A 134 4.54 3.69 20.39
N SER A 135 4.91 2.42 20.47
CA SER A 135 5.30 1.74 21.71
C SER A 135 6.57 2.30 22.36
N ASP A 136 7.45 2.99 21.62
CA ASP A 136 8.62 3.68 22.21
C ASP A 136 8.18 4.84 23.11
N TYR A 137 6.97 5.35 22.92
CA TYR A 137 6.43 6.52 23.62
C TYR A 137 5.41 6.17 24.71
N PHE A 138 5.15 4.89 25.00
CA PHE A 138 4.13 4.48 25.97
C PHE A 138 4.31 5.16 27.33
N GLN A 139 5.54 5.30 27.83
CA GLN A 139 5.79 5.99 29.10
C GLN A 139 5.50 7.49 28.99
N GLN A 140 5.92 8.14 27.89
CA GLN A 140 5.67 9.57 27.68
C GLN A 140 4.18 9.85 27.50
N LEU A 141 3.46 8.99 26.76
CA LEU A 141 2.01 9.07 26.60
C LEU A 141 1.29 8.90 27.94
N TYR A 142 1.78 8.00 28.79
CA TYR A 142 1.24 7.79 30.15
C TYR A 142 1.46 9.04 31.02
N ASP A 143 2.65 9.64 31.00
CA ASP A 143 2.97 10.83 31.76
C ASP A 143 2.16 12.06 31.27
N MET A 144 1.93 12.19 29.97
CA MET A 144 1.04 13.19 29.40
C MET A 144 -0.42 13.00 29.85
N ALA A 145 -0.89 11.76 29.93
CA ALA A 145 -2.22 11.45 30.45
C ALA A 145 -2.36 11.82 31.94
N ILE A 146 -1.32 11.57 32.76
CA ILE A 146 -1.26 12.05 34.15
C ILE A 146 -1.39 13.57 34.22
N ARG A 147 -0.69 14.31 33.34
CA ARG A 147 -0.81 15.79 33.29
C ARG A 147 -2.24 16.23 33.03
N LEU A 148 -2.96 15.57 32.11
CA LEU A 148 -4.38 15.86 31.82
C LEU A 148 -5.28 15.52 33.03
N ILE A 149 -5.01 14.44 33.75
CA ILE A 149 -5.75 14.12 34.98
C ILE A 149 -5.54 15.21 36.04
N VAL A 150 -4.30 15.62 36.27
CA VAL A 150 -3.96 16.69 37.25
C VAL A 150 -4.62 18.01 36.86
N ALA A 151 -4.71 18.32 35.57
CA ALA A 151 -5.39 19.49 35.05
C ALA A 151 -6.93 19.38 35.09
N GLY A 152 -7.49 18.27 35.55
CA GLY A 152 -8.93 18.01 35.55
C GLY A 152 -9.53 17.82 34.15
N LYS A 153 -8.70 17.48 33.16
CA LYS A 153 -9.04 17.29 31.74
C LYS A 153 -9.18 15.82 31.33
N ALA A 154 -8.99 14.88 32.27
CA ALA A 154 -9.24 13.46 32.08
C ALA A 154 -9.73 12.81 33.38
N TYR A 155 -10.48 11.75 33.25
CA TYR A 155 -11.03 10.97 34.37
C TYR A 155 -11.10 9.49 34.05
N VAL A 156 -11.02 8.66 35.10
CA VAL A 156 -11.21 7.22 35.01
C VAL A 156 -12.69 6.89 35.07
N ASP A 157 -13.20 6.27 34.03
CA ASP A 157 -14.60 5.81 33.93
C ASP A 157 -14.67 4.31 34.23
N SER A 158 -15.62 3.93 35.08
CA SER A 158 -15.87 2.53 35.49
C SER A 158 -17.15 1.98 34.87
N GLN A 159 -17.71 2.65 33.85
CA GLN A 159 -18.86 2.15 33.09
C GLN A 159 -18.42 1.04 32.13
N SER A 160 -19.36 0.14 31.80
CA SER A 160 -19.17 -0.81 30.72
C SER A 160 -19.02 -0.11 29.38
N LEU A 161 -18.37 -0.78 28.40
CA LEU A 161 -18.24 -0.26 27.03
C LEU A 161 -19.61 0.02 26.39
N GLU A 162 -20.63 -0.78 26.73
CA GLU A 162 -22.00 -0.58 26.25
C GLU A 162 -22.58 0.72 26.80
N ALA A 163 -22.50 0.93 28.13
CA ALA A 163 -22.99 2.16 28.77
C ALA A 163 -22.27 3.42 28.23
N ILE A 164 -20.95 3.34 27.98
CA ILE A 164 -20.17 4.43 27.37
C ILE A 164 -20.67 4.72 25.96
N ARG A 165 -20.94 3.67 25.16
CA ARG A 165 -21.44 3.80 23.78
C ARG A 165 -22.81 4.44 23.77
N ASP A 166 -23.73 3.96 24.59
CA ASP A 166 -25.09 4.47 24.68
C ASP A 166 -25.10 5.90 25.22
N GLY A 167 -24.28 6.17 26.25
CA GLY A 167 -24.14 7.50 26.83
C GLY A 167 -23.54 8.55 25.88
N ARG A 168 -22.88 8.15 24.77
CA ARG A 168 -22.34 9.10 23.78
C ARG A 168 -23.44 9.87 23.04
N GLY A 169 -24.64 9.29 22.91
CA GLY A 169 -25.74 9.89 22.16
C GLY A 169 -25.54 9.79 20.64
N SER A 170 -26.19 10.70 19.90
CA SER A 170 -26.16 10.71 18.44
C SER A 170 -25.95 12.14 17.89
N PHE A 171 -25.92 12.31 16.58
CA PHE A 171 -25.86 13.66 15.96
C PHE A 171 -27.05 14.56 16.33
N HIS A 172 -28.17 13.96 16.69
CA HIS A 172 -29.42 14.67 17.06
C HIS A 172 -29.67 14.73 18.56
N GLN A 173 -28.93 13.97 19.34
CA GLN A 173 -29.11 13.89 20.78
C GLN A 173 -27.75 14.07 21.48
N ALA A 174 -27.70 15.01 22.44
CA ALA A 174 -26.52 15.21 23.30
C ALA A 174 -26.17 13.93 24.06
N GLY A 175 -24.91 13.77 24.36
CA GLY A 175 -24.46 12.67 25.21
C GLY A 175 -24.86 12.89 26.67
N VAL A 176 -24.85 11.81 27.44
CA VAL A 176 -25.07 11.79 28.89
C VAL A 176 -23.72 11.65 29.59
N ALA A 177 -23.46 12.55 30.53
CA ALA A 177 -22.22 12.50 31.29
C ALA A 177 -22.15 11.20 32.14
N SER A 178 -20.96 10.61 32.21
CA SER A 178 -20.71 9.47 33.11
C SER A 178 -20.90 9.88 34.56
N PRO A 179 -21.47 9.02 35.43
CA PRO A 179 -21.54 9.27 36.88
C PRO A 179 -20.13 9.38 37.53
N PHE A 180 -19.08 8.95 36.80
CA PHE A 180 -17.71 9.01 37.29
C PHE A 180 -16.94 10.22 36.76
N ARG A 181 -17.59 11.08 35.97
CA ARG A 181 -16.95 12.24 35.30
C ARG A 181 -16.38 13.27 36.29
N ASP A 182 -17.00 13.37 37.47
CA ASP A 182 -16.66 14.36 38.48
C ASP A 182 -15.88 13.77 39.67
N ARG A 183 -15.24 12.60 39.51
CA ARG A 183 -14.29 12.09 40.48
C ARG A 183 -13.17 13.08 40.76
N SER A 184 -12.68 13.11 41.99
CA SER A 184 -11.54 13.95 42.36
C SER A 184 -10.29 13.60 41.59
N VAL A 185 -9.37 14.55 41.44
CA VAL A 185 -8.09 14.33 40.78
C VAL A 185 -7.31 13.20 41.48
N ASP A 186 -7.27 13.20 42.79
CA ASP A 186 -6.53 12.19 43.56
C ASP A 186 -7.08 10.76 43.36
N GLU A 187 -8.41 10.61 43.31
CA GLU A 187 -9.04 9.32 43.05
C GLU A 187 -8.75 8.84 41.62
N ASN A 188 -8.84 9.75 40.63
CA ASN A 188 -8.50 9.43 39.23
C ASN A 188 -7.03 9.03 39.09
N LEU A 189 -6.10 9.74 39.75
CA LEU A 189 -4.68 9.37 39.73
C LEU A 189 -4.42 8.01 40.39
N ALA A 190 -5.05 7.75 41.52
CA ALA A 190 -4.92 6.46 42.18
C ALA A 190 -5.41 5.31 41.33
N LEU A 191 -6.60 5.44 40.73
CA LEU A 191 -7.16 4.44 39.81
C LEU A 191 -6.29 4.25 38.55
N PHE A 192 -5.83 5.31 37.94
CA PHE A 192 -5.02 5.23 36.70
C PHE A 192 -3.66 4.55 36.96
N ARG A 193 -3.02 4.82 38.11
CA ARG A 193 -1.80 4.12 38.55
C ARG A 193 -2.05 2.63 38.76
N ARG A 194 -3.18 2.26 39.36
CA ARG A 194 -3.58 0.87 39.60
C ARG A 194 -3.91 0.16 38.24
N MET A 195 -4.50 0.88 37.29
CA MET A 195 -4.65 0.34 35.93
C MET A 195 -3.27 0.01 35.31
N ARG A 196 -2.28 0.90 35.47
CA ARG A 196 -0.90 0.66 35.01
C ARG A 196 -0.22 -0.50 35.73
N ALA A 197 -0.53 -0.69 37.03
CA ALA A 197 -0.04 -1.82 37.83
C ALA A 197 -0.71 -3.17 37.47
N GLY A 198 -1.72 -3.17 36.58
CA GLY A 198 -2.41 -4.39 36.15
C GLY A 198 -3.38 -4.97 37.16
N GLU A 199 -3.80 -4.20 38.18
CA GLU A 199 -4.66 -4.64 39.25
C GLU A 199 -6.11 -4.92 38.84
N PHE A 200 -6.54 -4.43 37.66
CA PHE A 200 -7.91 -4.56 37.21
C PHE A 200 -8.03 -5.46 35.99
N ASP A 201 -9.19 -6.08 35.83
CA ASP A 201 -9.52 -6.87 34.64
C ASP A 201 -9.90 -6.01 33.47
N GLU A 202 -9.86 -6.60 32.26
CA GLU A 202 -10.30 -5.96 31.03
C GLU A 202 -11.75 -5.48 31.12
N GLY A 203 -11.99 -4.27 30.68
CA GLY A 203 -13.33 -3.65 30.73
C GLY A 203 -13.74 -3.06 32.08
N ALA A 204 -12.93 -3.23 33.17
CA ALA A 204 -13.25 -2.67 34.46
C ALA A 204 -13.15 -1.13 34.48
N HIS A 205 -12.16 -0.59 33.82
CA HIS A 205 -11.89 0.85 33.75
C HIS A 205 -11.34 1.27 32.40
N VAL A 206 -11.65 2.51 32.03
CA VAL A 206 -11.00 3.23 30.91
C VAL A 206 -10.63 4.63 31.37
N LEU A 207 -9.58 5.23 30.76
CA LEU A 207 -9.34 6.67 30.91
C LEU A 207 -10.07 7.40 29.80
N ARG A 208 -10.82 8.46 30.13
CA ARG A 208 -11.51 9.31 29.16
C ARG A 208 -11.03 10.75 29.28
N ALA A 209 -10.94 11.45 28.15
CA ALA A 209 -10.79 12.89 28.16
C ALA A 209 -12.09 13.55 28.68
N LYS A 210 -11.98 14.68 29.41
CA LYS A 210 -13.11 15.44 29.93
C LYS A 210 -13.29 16.69 29.07
N ILE A 211 -14.16 16.63 28.07
CA ILE A 211 -14.36 17.67 27.08
C ILE A 211 -15.79 18.22 27.13
N ASP A 212 -16.68 17.80 26.24
CA ASP A 212 -18.05 18.29 26.17
C ASP A 212 -19.03 17.22 25.65
N MET A 213 -19.89 16.71 26.52
CA MET A 213 -20.90 15.71 26.17
C MET A 213 -22.03 16.26 25.28
N ALA A 214 -22.16 17.60 25.16
CA ALA A 214 -23.14 18.25 24.28
C ALA A 214 -22.55 18.64 22.91
N SER A 215 -21.25 18.39 22.67
CA SER A 215 -20.59 18.74 21.41
C SER A 215 -21.33 18.14 20.22
N LYS A 216 -21.42 18.91 19.12
CA LYS A 216 -21.92 18.41 17.83
C LYS A 216 -20.96 17.40 17.20
N ASP A 217 -19.67 17.50 17.51
CA ASP A 217 -18.66 16.52 17.13
C ASP A 217 -18.66 15.37 18.15
N LEU A 218 -19.05 14.18 17.68
CA LEU A 218 -19.11 12.98 18.52
C LEU A 218 -17.74 12.56 19.06
N LYS A 219 -16.66 12.96 18.40
CA LYS A 219 -15.27 12.67 18.84
C LYS A 219 -14.88 13.49 20.08
N LEU A 220 -15.52 14.64 20.29
CA LEU A 220 -15.29 15.50 21.46
C LEU A 220 -16.18 15.14 22.66
N ARG A 221 -17.00 14.08 22.58
CA ARG A 221 -17.86 13.64 23.68
C ARG A 221 -17.12 12.65 24.58
N ASP A 222 -16.22 13.17 25.38
CA ASP A 222 -15.40 12.44 26.36
C ASP A 222 -14.83 11.14 25.79
N PRO A 223 -13.94 11.18 24.79
CA PRO A 223 -13.39 9.99 24.14
C PRO A 223 -12.52 9.17 25.09
N VAL A 224 -12.44 7.86 24.82
CA VAL A 224 -11.54 6.96 25.53
C VAL A 224 -10.09 7.20 25.09
N MET A 225 -9.21 7.39 26.07
CA MET A 225 -7.76 7.57 25.88
C MET A 225 -6.98 6.28 26.11
N TYR A 226 -7.32 5.52 27.17
CA TYR A 226 -6.70 4.24 27.54
C TYR A 226 -7.74 3.19 27.85
N ARG A 227 -7.41 1.95 27.45
CA ARG A 227 -8.15 0.73 27.82
C ARG A 227 -7.23 -0.30 28.46
N ILE A 228 -7.75 -1.11 29.36
CA ILE A 228 -7.07 -2.28 29.89
C ILE A 228 -7.17 -3.40 28.85
N LEU A 229 -6.03 -3.98 28.51
CA LEU A 229 -5.93 -5.11 27.59
C LEU A 229 -4.71 -5.93 28.00
N LYS A 230 -4.94 -7.18 28.45
CA LYS A 230 -3.90 -8.07 29.00
C LYS A 230 -3.33 -9.01 27.92
N VAL A 231 -2.99 -8.46 26.78
CA VAL A 231 -2.38 -9.17 25.65
C VAL A 231 -0.90 -8.76 25.54
N PRO A 232 0.04 -9.71 25.41
CA PRO A 232 1.44 -9.37 25.20
C PRO A 232 1.64 -8.55 23.91
N HIS A 233 2.40 -7.49 24.02
CA HIS A 233 2.78 -6.65 22.88
C HIS A 233 4.04 -7.21 22.21
N HIS A 234 4.11 -7.16 20.86
CA HIS A 234 5.22 -7.73 20.10
C HIS A 234 6.60 -7.15 20.44
N ARG A 235 6.68 -5.93 20.99
CA ARG A 235 7.93 -5.29 21.40
C ARG A 235 8.10 -5.15 22.92
N THR A 236 7.04 -4.76 23.64
CA THR A 236 7.13 -4.49 25.09
C THR A 236 6.69 -5.69 25.94
N GLY A 237 6.27 -6.80 25.32
CA GLY A 237 5.85 -7.99 26.03
C GLY A 237 4.67 -7.71 26.95
N THR A 238 4.79 -8.10 28.21
CA THR A 238 3.74 -7.95 29.25
C THR A 238 3.92 -6.71 30.12
N GLU A 239 4.83 -5.81 29.76
CA GLU A 239 5.13 -4.63 30.58
C GLU A 239 3.91 -3.71 30.72
N TRP A 240 3.09 -3.62 29.68
CA TRP A 240 1.92 -2.74 29.67
C TRP A 240 0.61 -3.54 29.69
N PRO A 241 -0.16 -3.50 30.79
CA PRO A 241 -1.47 -4.15 30.90
C PRO A 241 -2.61 -3.28 30.36
N MET A 242 -2.29 -2.09 29.86
CA MET A 242 -3.23 -1.15 29.26
C MET A 242 -2.58 -0.42 28.10
N TYR A 243 -3.38 -0.05 27.11
CA TYR A 243 -2.88 0.54 25.86
C TYR A 243 -3.60 1.84 25.53
N PRO A 244 -2.88 2.82 24.96
CA PRO A 244 -3.49 4.05 24.46
C PRO A 244 -4.38 3.77 23.26
N MET A 245 -5.45 4.54 23.12
CA MET A 245 -6.27 4.54 21.93
C MET A 245 -5.62 5.39 20.84
N TYR A 246 -5.91 5.06 19.57
CA TYR A 246 -5.38 5.77 18.40
C TYR A 246 -5.51 7.29 18.52
N ASP A 247 -6.72 7.79 18.83
CA ASP A 247 -6.99 9.23 18.90
C ASP A 247 -6.15 9.95 19.98
N TRP A 248 -5.70 9.23 21.00
CA TRP A 248 -4.78 9.76 22.00
C TRP A 248 -3.31 9.65 21.54
N ALA A 249 -2.86 8.45 21.13
CA ALA A 249 -1.46 8.20 20.85
C ALA A 249 -0.95 8.96 19.63
N HIS A 250 -1.76 9.04 18.56
CA HIS A 250 -1.35 9.54 17.27
C HIS A 250 -0.84 10.99 17.30
N GLY A 251 -1.62 11.91 17.84
CA GLY A 251 -1.25 13.32 17.90
C GLY A 251 -0.04 13.58 18.79
N GLN A 252 0.04 12.87 19.94
CA GLN A 252 1.16 13.03 20.88
C GLN A 252 2.46 12.46 20.29
N SER A 253 2.40 11.34 19.58
CA SER A 253 3.55 10.79 18.86
C SER A 253 4.03 11.76 17.77
N ASP A 254 3.11 12.38 17.03
CA ASP A 254 3.45 13.44 16.05
C ASP A 254 4.20 14.61 16.73
N ALA A 255 3.73 15.05 17.89
CA ALA A 255 4.37 16.12 18.65
C ALA A 255 5.76 15.72 19.21
N ILE A 256 5.90 14.51 19.76
CA ILE A 256 7.17 13.98 20.26
C ILE A 256 8.21 13.90 19.15
N GLU A 257 7.84 13.42 17.98
CA GLU A 257 8.70 13.30 16.80
C GLU A 257 8.94 14.65 16.12
N GLY A 258 8.23 15.70 16.54
CA GLY A 258 8.30 17.02 15.95
C GLY A 258 7.81 17.07 14.51
N VAL A 259 6.82 16.25 14.16
CA VAL A 259 6.10 16.33 12.89
C VAL A 259 5.51 17.72 12.71
N THR A 260 5.61 18.28 11.52
CA THR A 260 5.03 19.58 11.18
C THR A 260 3.71 19.43 10.42
N HIS A 261 3.65 18.44 9.53
CA HIS A 261 2.51 18.17 8.67
C HIS A 261 2.05 16.74 8.83
N SER A 262 0.93 16.58 9.51
CA SER A 262 0.25 15.31 9.77
C SER A 262 -0.71 15.00 8.64
N ILE A 263 -0.20 14.47 7.51
CA ILE A 263 -0.99 14.22 6.31
C ILE A 263 -1.64 12.83 6.37
N CYS A 264 -2.96 12.76 6.24
CA CYS A 264 -3.74 11.52 6.37
C CYS A 264 -4.92 11.49 5.37
N THR A 265 -5.69 10.41 5.39
CA THR A 265 -6.87 10.29 4.53
C THR A 265 -8.12 10.95 5.16
N LEU A 266 -9.12 11.27 4.31
CA LEU A 266 -10.37 11.95 4.73
C LEU A 266 -11.14 11.23 5.84
N GLU A 267 -10.92 9.95 6.05
CA GLU A 267 -11.55 9.20 7.15
C GLU A 267 -11.18 9.75 8.54
N PHE A 268 -10.06 10.48 8.64
CA PHE A 268 -9.60 11.12 9.86
C PHE A 268 -10.04 12.58 10.00
N GLN A 269 -10.81 13.12 9.05
CA GLN A 269 -11.24 14.51 9.10
C GLN A 269 -12.03 14.84 10.38
N ASN A 270 -12.91 13.92 10.80
CA ASN A 270 -13.70 14.08 12.04
C ASN A 270 -12.84 13.92 13.33
N HIS A 271 -11.59 13.51 13.22
CA HIS A 271 -10.69 13.37 14.35
C HIS A 271 -9.87 14.64 14.61
N ARG A 272 -9.81 15.57 13.64
CA ARG A 272 -8.98 16.78 13.73
C ARG A 272 -9.31 17.63 14.95
N GLY A 273 -10.58 17.86 15.26
CA GLY A 273 -10.98 18.63 16.44
C GLY A 273 -10.46 18.04 17.75
N LEU A 274 -10.42 16.71 17.87
CA LEU A 274 -9.87 16.02 19.02
C LEU A 274 -8.34 16.05 19.03
N TYR A 275 -7.71 15.90 17.86
CA TYR A 275 -6.27 16.03 17.67
C TYR A 275 -5.78 17.41 18.15
N ASP A 276 -6.40 18.48 17.67
CA ASP A 276 -6.07 19.86 18.03
C ASP A 276 -6.31 20.12 19.52
N TRP A 277 -7.41 19.61 20.08
CA TRP A 277 -7.73 19.75 21.50
C TRP A 277 -6.64 19.15 22.40
N PHE A 278 -6.12 17.96 22.11
CA PHE A 278 -5.05 17.36 22.89
C PHE A 278 -3.76 18.18 22.82
N GLN A 279 -3.39 18.67 21.63
CA GLN A 279 -2.20 19.51 21.46
C GLN A 279 -2.31 20.80 22.29
N GLU A 280 -3.47 21.43 22.27
CA GLU A 280 -3.77 22.64 23.06
C GLU A 280 -3.69 22.38 24.57
N GLN A 281 -4.38 21.33 25.06
CA GLN A 281 -4.40 21.04 26.50
C GLN A 281 -3.03 20.62 27.05
N LEU A 282 -2.16 20.08 26.24
CA LEU A 282 -0.79 19.73 26.60
C LEU A 282 0.20 20.92 26.43
N GLY A 283 -0.23 22.01 25.82
CA GLY A 283 0.59 23.19 25.59
C GLY A 283 1.73 22.93 24.61
N VAL A 284 1.47 22.15 23.56
CA VAL A 284 2.47 21.86 22.53
C VAL A 284 2.81 23.13 21.76
N VAL A 285 4.10 23.47 21.71
CA VAL A 285 4.61 24.61 20.95
C VAL A 285 4.82 24.19 19.49
N ASP A 286 4.33 24.99 18.52
CA ASP A 286 4.32 24.67 17.08
C ASP A 286 3.69 23.30 16.81
N PRO A 287 2.38 23.12 17.12
CA PRO A 287 1.73 21.82 17.02
C PRO A 287 1.69 21.34 15.56
N PRO A 288 1.78 20.03 15.34
CA PRO A 288 1.66 19.47 14.00
C PRO A 288 0.28 19.78 13.41
N ARG A 289 0.25 20.14 12.13
CA ARG A 289 -0.98 20.45 11.40
C ARG A 289 -1.54 19.22 10.70
N GLN A 290 -2.73 18.80 11.08
CA GLN A 290 -3.41 17.71 10.39
C GLN A 290 -4.04 18.19 9.07
N ILE A 291 -3.75 17.47 7.98
CA ILE A 291 -4.23 17.76 6.62
C ILE A 291 -4.75 16.48 6.01
N GLU A 292 -6.00 16.50 5.51
CA GLU A 292 -6.61 15.31 4.95
C GLU A 292 -6.76 15.39 3.44
N PHE A 293 -6.58 14.23 2.80
CA PHE A 293 -6.78 14.05 1.37
C PHE A 293 -7.63 12.81 1.07
N ALA A 294 -8.22 12.77 -0.13
CA ALA A 294 -9.04 11.65 -0.58
C ALA A 294 -8.23 10.36 -0.68
N ARG A 295 -8.74 9.31 -0.05
CA ARG A 295 -8.16 7.98 -0.20
C ARG A 295 -8.27 7.49 -1.66
N LEU A 296 -7.43 6.54 -2.03
CA LEU A 296 -7.53 5.89 -3.33
C LEU A 296 -8.65 4.83 -3.29
N ASN A 297 -9.66 5.01 -4.13
CA ASN A 297 -10.66 3.99 -4.41
C ASN A 297 -10.53 3.59 -5.88
N LEU A 298 -10.26 2.31 -6.15
CA LEU A 298 -10.17 1.77 -7.51
C LEU A 298 -11.43 0.99 -7.86
N THR A 299 -11.90 1.12 -9.10
CA THR A 299 -12.94 0.23 -9.62
C THR A 299 -12.42 -1.20 -9.68
N TYR A 300 -13.30 -2.18 -9.51
CA TYR A 300 -12.99 -3.62 -9.57
C TYR A 300 -11.87 -4.09 -8.61
N THR A 301 -11.52 -3.29 -7.59
CA THR A 301 -10.41 -3.60 -6.68
C THR A 301 -10.85 -3.49 -5.22
N VAL A 302 -10.60 -4.55 -4.46
CA VAL A 302 -10.88 -4.58 -3.02
C VAL A 302 -9.65 -4.10 -2.26
N LEU A 303 -9.76 -2.94 -1.59
CA LEU A 303 -8.68 -2.36 -0.77
C LEU A 303 -8.93 -2.52 0.74
N SER A 304 -9.98 -3.23 1.13
CA SER A 304 -10.27 -3.50 2.53
C SER A 304 -9.32 -4.56 3.09
N LYS A 305 -8.47 -4.19 4.02
CA LYS A 305 -7.52 -5.10 4.70
C LYS A 305 -8.21 -6.34 5.27
N ARG A 306 -9.35 -6.15 5.96
CA ARG A 306 -10.16 -7.27 6.50
C ARG A 306 -10.62 -8.24 5.41
N SER A 307 -10.98 -7.74 4.23
CA SER A 307 -11.42 -8.59 3.11
C SER A 307 -10.24 -9.33 2.49
N LEU A 308 -9.08 -8.67 2.35
CA LEU A 308 -7.85 -9.29 1.85
C LEU A 308 -7.36 -10.39 2.81
N GLN A 309 -7.38 -10.14 4.11
CA GLN A 309 -7.04 -11.14 5.13
C GLN A 309 -7.92 -12.38 5.05
N LYS A 310 -9.22 -12.22 4.78
CA LYS A 310 -10.13 -13.37 4.58
C LYS A 310 -9.75 -14.23 3.36
N LEU A 311 -9.29 -13.62 2.28
CA LEU A 311 -8.82 -14.35 1.10
C LEU A 311 -7.59 -15.20 1.41
N VAL A 312 -6.64 -14.63 2.16
CA VAL A 312 -5.43 -15.35 2.60
C VAL A 312 -5.80 -16.47 3.57
N ALA A 313 -6.59 -16.18 4.60
CA ALA A 313 -6.99 -17.15 5.62
C ALA A 313 -7.82 -18.32 5.05
N ALA A 314 -8.63 -18.06 4.02
CA ALA A 314 -9.43 -19.08 3.33
C ALA A 314 -8.65 -19.87 2.26
N GLY A 315 -7.38 -19.54 2.02
CA GLY A 315 -6.55 -20.20 1.01
C GLY A 315 -6.97 -19.93 -0.44
N HIS A 316 -7.75 -18.86 -0.68
CA HIS A 316 -8.12 -18.47 -2.06
C HIS A 316 -6.95 -17.87 -2.84
N VAL A 317 -5.95 -17.39 -2.15
CA VAL A 317 -4.68 -16.86 -2.66
C VAL A 317 -3.53 -17.50 -1.92
N SER A 318 -2.33 -17.55 -2.52
CA SER A 318 -1.14 -18.20 -1.94
C SER A 318 -0.53 -17.45 -0.74
N GLY A 319 -0.89 -16.18 -0.57
CA GLY A 319 -0.39 -15.32 0.49
C GLY A 319 -0.67 -13.85 0.18
N TRP A 320 -0.11 -12.98 0.99
CA TRP A 320 -0.25 -11.53 0.81
C TRP A 320 0.46 -11.00 -0.44
N ASP A 321 1.46 -11.72 -0.93
CA ASP A 321 2.23 -11.43 -2.14
C ASP A 321 1.70 -12.09 -3.40
N ASP A 322 0.53 -12.74 -3.34
CA ASP A 322 -0.10 -13.34 -4.52
C ASP A 322 -0.30 -12.28 -5.62
N PRO A 323 0.11 -12.56 -6.89
CA PRO A 323 -0.02 -11.57 -7.98
C PRO A 323 -1.45 -11.09 -8.28
N ARG A 324 -2.46 -11.76 -7.75
CA ARG A 324 -3.88 -11.36 -7.83
C ARG A 324 -4.27 -10.36 -6.76
N MET A 325 -3.43 -10.17 -5.73
CA MET A 325 -3.68 -9.26 -4.63
C MET A 325 -3.27 -7.82 -5.01
N PRO A 326 -4.04 -6.79 -4.60
CA PRO A 326 -3.69 -5.39 -4.82
C PRO A 326 -2.67 -4.85 -3.82
N THR A 327 -1.95 -5.74 -3.14
CA THR A 327 -0.85 -5.39 -2.24
C THR A 327 0.36 -4.92 -3.03
N VAL A 328 1.21 -4.11 -2.43
CA VAL A 328 2.47 -3.67 -3.05
C VAL A 328 3.34 -4.88 -3.39
N ALA A 329 3.45 -5.83 -2.46
CA ALA A 329 4.18 -7.08 -2.68
C ALA A 329 3.58 -7.92 -3.82
N GLY A 330 2.24 -8.01 -3.92
CA GLY A 330 1.56 -8.71 -5.00
C GLY A 330 1.76 -8.04 -6.37
N LEU A 331 1.69 -6.71 -6.42
CA LEU A 331 1.96 -5.95 -7.65
C LEU A 331 3.43 -6.11 -8.08
N ARG A 332 4.38 -6.04 -7.14
CA ARG A 332 5.81 -6.29 -7.39
C ARG A 332 6.03 -7.70 -7.96
N ARG A 333 5.44 -8.71 -7.36
CA ARG A 333 5.53 -10.10 -7.84
C ARG A 333 4.87 -10.31 -9.20
N ARG A 334 3.84 -9.54 -9.50
CA ARG A 334 3.19 -9.50 -10.83
C ARG A 334 4.07 -8.86 -11.91
N GLY A 335 5.17 -8.19 -11.54
CA GLY A 335 6.09 -7.52 -12.47
C GLY A 335 5.81 -6.03 -12.68
N VAL A 336 5.02 -5.43 -11.83
CA VAL A 336 4.81 -3.97 -11.82
C VAL A 336 6.06 -3.30 -11.26
N SER A 337 6.53 -2.23 -11.88
CA SER A 337 7.66 -1.45 -11.40
C SER A 337 7.22 -0.37 -10.38
N PRO A 338 8.11 0.10 -9.51
CA PRO A 338 7.81 1.23 -8.64
C PRO A 338 7.55 2.53 -9.44
N ASP A 339 8.21 2.71 -10.59
CA ASP A 339 8.00 3.88 -11.47
C ASP A 339 6.58 3.92 -12.02
N ALA A 340 6.02 2.78 -12.43
CA ALA A 340 4.64 2.68 -12.87
C ALA A 340 3.64 3.08 -11.77
N ILE A 341 3.90 2.66 -10.52
CA ILE A 341 3.04 3.03 -9.37
C ILE A 341 3.15 4.52 -9.07
N ARG A 342 4.36 5.10 -9.10
CA ARG A 342 4.56 6.54 -8.91
C ARG A 342 3.84 7.34 -10.00
N ALA A 343 4.04 7.00 -11.27
CA ALA A 343 3.37 7.65 -12.40
C ALA A 343 1.83 7.56 -12.30
N PHE A 344 1.31 6.41 -11.87
CA PHE A 344 -0.11 6.25 -11.60
C PHE A 344 -0.59 7.19 -10.49
N CYS A 345 0.11 7.24 -9.34
CA CYS A 345 -0.26 8.09 -8.22
C CYS A 345 -0.20 9.59 -8.58
N ASP A 346 0.79 9.99 -9.36
CA ASP A 346 0.92 11.37 -9.87
C ASP A 346 -0.26 11.74 -10.77
N ARG A 347 -0.70 10.85 -11.66
CA ARG A 347 -1.87 11.07 -12.52
C ARG A 347 -3.19 11.14 -11.76
N VAL A 348 -3.34 10.31 -10.73
CA VAL A 348 -4.50 10.36 -9.82
C VAL A 348 -4.50 11.66 -9.03
N GLY A 349 -3.33 12.14 -8.66
CA GLY A 349 -3.14 13.35 -7.86
C GLY A 349 -3.71 13.24 -6.44
N VAL A 350 -3.70 14.36 -5.73
CA VAL A 350 -4.22 14.48 -4.35
C VAL A 350 -5.44 15.40 -4.35
N ALA A 351 -6.62 14.86 -4.05
CA ALA A 351 -7.90 15.55 -4.09
C ALA A 351 -8.49 15.73 -2.69
N LYS A 352 -9.37 16.73 -2.52
CA LYS A 352 -10.13 17.01 -1.28
C LYS A 352 -11.43 16.23 -1.18
N ARG A 353 -11.82 15.47 -2.19
CA ARG A 353 -13.10 14.73 -2.22
C ARG A 353 -12.83 13.32 -2.71
N ASP A 354 -13.47 12.36 -2.07
CA ASP A 354 -13.40 10.96 -2.50
C ASP A 354 -14.01 10.79 -3.89
N SER A 355 -13.32 10.02 -4.71
CA SER A 355 -13.76 9.62 -6.05
C SER A 355 -13.29 8.21 -6.34
N PHE A 356 -13.92 7.56 -7.32
CA PHE A 356 -13.43 6.30 -7.85
C PHE A 356 -12.52 6.57 -9.05
N VAL A 357 -11.37 5.95 -9.04
CA VAL A 357 -10.42 5.93 -10.16
C VAL A 357 -10.61 4.62 -10.91
N ASP A 358 -10.70 4.69 -12.23
CA ASP A 358 -10.78 3.51 -13.06
C ASP A 358 -9.47 2.72 -13.00
N VAL A 359 -9.55 1.40 -12.76
CA VAL A 359 -8.37 0.52 -12.70
C VAL A 359 -7.57 0.53 -14.01
N THR A 360 -8.21 0.83 -15.12
CA THR A 360 -7.53 0.96 -16.43
C THR A 360 -6.46 2.04 -16.46
N LEU A 361 -6.57 3.07 -15.59
CA LEU A 361 -5.53 4.09 -15.45
C LEU A 361 -4.23 3.50 -14.85
N LEU A 362 -4.37 2.60 -13.84
CA LEU A 362 -3.22 1.86 -13.30
C LEU A 362 -2.62 0.94 -14.37
N GLU A 363 -3.48 0.18 -15.08
CA GLU A 363 -3.03 -0.71 -16.15
C GLU A 363 -2.33 0.06 -17.30
N HIS A 364 -2.80 1.27 -17.58
CA HIS A 364 -2.18 2.14 -18.57
C HIS A 364 -0.78 2.59 -18.12
N ALA A 365 -0.63 3.04 -16.86
CA ALA A 365 0.68 3.43 -16.32
C ALA A 365 1.68 2.25 -16.32
N ILE A 366 1.22 1.05 -15.94
CA ILE A 366 2.03 -0.18 -16.00
C ILE A 366 2.45 -0.49 -17.44
N ARG A 367 1.52 -0.39 -18.40
CA ARG A 367 1.81 -0.68 -19.80
C ARG A 367 2.79 0.32 -20.41
N GLU A 368 2.67 1.59 -20.10
CA GLU A 368 3.61 2.62 -20.58
C GLU A 368 5.02 2.37 -20.04
N ASP A 369 5.16 2.12 -18.75
CA ASP A 369 6.45 1.84 -18.16
C ASP A 369 7.09 0.57 -18.74
N LEU A 370 6.34 -0.53 -18.80
CA LEU A 370 6.85 -1.78 -19.37
C LEU A 370 7.15 -1.66 -20.87
N ASN A 371 6.41 -0.84 -21.61
CA ASN A 371 6.73 -0.55 -23.01
C ASN A 371 8.05 0.20 -23.19
N ALA A 372 8.40 1.05 -22.25
CA ALA A 372 9.66 1.77 -22.27
C ALA A 372 10.86 0.91 -21.81
N THR A 373 10.66 0.07 -20.78
CA THR A 373 11.77 -0.56 -20.04
C THR A 373 11.96 -2.04 -20.32
N SER A 374 10.90 -2.76 -20.74
CA SER A 374 10.98 -4.22 -20.80
C SER A 374 11.43 -4.77 -22.15
N PRO A 375 12.25 -5.82 -22.17
CA PRO A 375 12.58 -6.54 -23.40
C PRO A 375 11.33 -7.24 -23.94
N ARG A 376 11.22 -7.30 -25.28
CA ARG A 376 10.10 -7.95 -25.97
C ARG A 376 10.50 -9.33 -26.47
N LEU A 377 9.83 -10.32 -25.90
CA LEU A 377 9.98 -11.71 -26.30
C LEU A 377 8.66 -12.21 -26.90
N MET A 378 8.76 -13.21 -27.78
CA MET A 378 7.60 -13.90 -28.31
C MET A 378 7.36 -15.17 -27.50
N GLY A 379 6.14 -15.38 -27.07
CA GLY A 379 5.68 -16.60 -26.43
C GLY A 379 4.58 -17.25 -27.24
N VAL A 380 4.67 -18.54 -27.51
CA VAL A 380 3.65 -19.34 -28.18
C VAL A 380 3.04 -20.30 -27.16
N LEU A 381 1.84 -19.99 -26.68
CA LEU A 381 1.18 -20.75 -25.61
C LEU A 381 0.37 -21.91 -26.15
N ARG A 382 -0.29 -21.74 -27.28
CA ARG A 382 -1.06 -22.77 -27.98
C ARG A 382 -0.48 -22.98 -29.37
N PRO A 383 0.56 -23.83 -29.51
CA PRO A 383 1.33 -23.93 -30.73
C PRO A 383 0.52 -24.53 -31.87
N LEU A 384 0.56 -23.84 -33.02
CA LEU A 384 0.14 -24.33 -34.31
C LEU A 384 1.39 -24.46 -35.19
N ARG A 385 1.64 -25.66 -35.69
CA ARG A 385 2.79 -25.93 -36.56
C ARG A 385 2.57 -25.33 -37.94
N VAL A 386 3.56 -24.60 -38.42
CA VAL A 386 3.63 -24.01 -39.75
C VAL A 386 4.84 -24.63 -40.50
N VAL A 387 4.61 -25.18 -41.67
CA VAL A 387 5.67 -25.74 -42.51
C VAL A 387 5.81 -24.89 -43.76
N ILE A 388 7.02 -24.32 -43.98
CA ILE A 388 7.35 -23.50 -45.16
C ILE A 388 7.81 -24.40 -46.28
N GLU A 389 6.94 -24.64 -47.27
CA GLU A 389 7.13 -25.68 -48.31
C GLU A 389 8.35 -25.44 -49.21
N ASN A 390 8.63 -24.19 -49.50
CA ASN A 390 9.76 -23.77 -50.35
C ASN A 390 11.04 -23.42 -49.57
N TYR A 391 11.11 -23.74 -48.28
CA TYR A 391 12.32 -23.57 -47.48
C TYR A 391 13.12 -24.88 -47.40
N PRO A 392 14.46 -24.84 -47.55
CA PRO A 392 15.29 -26.06 -47.52
C PRO A 392 15.12 -26.82 -46.20
N GLU A 393 15.16 -28.17 -46.23
CA GLU A 393 14.88 -29.00 -45.06
C GLU A 393 15.91 -28.85 -43.95
N ASP A 394 17.19 -28.72 -44.31
CA ASP A 394 18.30 -28.64 -43.38
C ASP A 394 18.83 -27.21 -43.16
N ALA A 395 18.15 -26.18 -43.72
CA ALA A 395 18.56 -24.81 -43.55
C ALA A 395 18.06 -24.23 -42.25
N GLU A 396 18.98 -23.58 -41.58
CA GLU A 396 18.69 -22.76 -40.39
C GLU A 396 19.33 -21.37 -40.59
N GLU A 397 18.56 -20.34 -40.42
CA GLU A 397 19.01 -18.94 -40.45
C GLU A 397 18.76 -18.31 -39.09
N SER A 398 19.41 -17.19 -38.83
CA SER A 398 19.18 -16.43 -37.59
C SER A 398 18.89 -14.96 -37.94
N PHE A 399 17.81 -14.43 -37.39
CA PHE A 399 17.42 -13.03 -37.59
C PHE A 399 17.59 -12.27 -36.27
N ASP A 400 18.21 -11.10 -36.35
CA ASP A 400 18.36 -10.21 -35.22
C ASP A 400 17.10 -9.38 -35.02
N LEU A 401 16.44 -9.59 -33.91
CA LEU A 401 15.27 -8.83 -33.48
C LEU A 401 15.59 -7.90 -32.32
N ALA A 402 15.26 -6.62 -32.46
CA ALA A 402 15.43 -5.65 -31.39
C ALA A 402 14.69 -6.12 -30.10
N LEU A 403 15.39 -6.09 -28.98
CA LEU A 403 14.81 -6.39 -27.68
C LEU A 403 13.77 -5.37 -27.28
N ASN A 404 14.01 -4.09 -27.57
CA ASN A 404 13.01 -3.03 -27.45
C ASN A 404 13.06 -2.12 -28.69
N PRO A 405 12.04 -2.12 -29.56
CA PRO A 405 12.04 -1.26 -30.77
C PRO A 405 12.03 0.25 -30.48
N GLY A 406 11.70 0.66 -29.25
CA GLY A 406 11.73 2.06 -28.80
C GLY A 406 13.03 2.48 -28.15
N ASP A 407 13.97 1.54 -27.95
CA ASP A 407 15.25 1.77 -27.28
C ASP A 407 16.36 0.98 -28.00
N GLU A 408 17.13 1.65 -28.84
CA GLU A 408 18.25 1.03 -29.55
C GLU A 408 19.36 0.52 -28.60
N ALA A 409 19.49 1.14 -27.42
CA ALA A 409 20.47 0.74 -26.41
C ALA A 409 20.13 -0.61 -25.76
N ALA A 410 18.89 -1.06 -25.81
CA ALA A 410 18.46 -2.36 -25.33
C ALA A 410 19.09 -3.53 -26.14
N GLY A 411 19.59 -3.26 -27.35
CA GLY A 411 20.23 -4.25 -28.21
C GLY A 411 19.22 -5.16 -28.92
N SER A 412 19.73 -6.28 -29.44
CA SER A 412 18.96 -7.27 -30.19
C SER A 412 19.18 -8.68 -29.66
N ARG A 413 18.35 -9.61 -30.10
CA ARG A 413 18.49 -11.04 -29.87
C ARG A 413 18.43 -11.81 -31.19
N ALA A 414 19.25 -12.81 -31.32
CA ALA A 414 19.21 -13.75 -32.44
C ALA A 414 18.00 -14.70 -32.27
N VAL A 415 17.19 -14.82 -33.32
CA VAL A 415 16.04 -15.71 -33.37
C VAL A 415 16.27 -16.73 -34.47
N PRO A 416 16.37 -18.04 -34.14
CA PRO A 416 16.54 -19.06 -35.15
C PRO A 416 15.28 -19.19 -36.01
N PHE A 417 15.48 -19.45 -37.29
CA PHE A 417 14.44 -19.62 -38.27
C PHE A 417 14.75 -20.83 -39.16
N CYS A 418 13.78 -21.70 -39.32
CA CYS A 418 13.91 -22.90 -40.12
C CYS A 418 12.59 -23.23 -40.82
N ARG A 419 12.56 -24.34 -41.56
CA ARG A 419 11.39 -24.79 -42.31
C ARG A 419 10.13 -24.99 -41.44
N GLU A 420 10.29 -25.43 -40.21
CA GLU A 420 9.19 -25.67 -39.27
C GLU A 420 9.16 -24.60 -38.21
N LEU A 421 8.06 -23.91 -38.10
CA LEU A 421 7.82 -22.86 -37.13
C LEU A 421 6.58 -23.15 -36.31
N PHE A 422 6.46 -22.48 -35.18
CA PHE A 422 5.25 -22.50 -34.37
C PHE A 422 4.71 -21.09 -34.19
N VAL A 423 3.41 -20.91 -34.44
CA VAL A 423 2.65 -19.69 -34.16
C VAL A 423 1.55 -19.99 -33.15
N ASP A 424 0.96 -19.00 -32.52
CA ASP A 424 -0.18 -19.23 -31.64
C ASP A 424 -1.42 -19.56 -32.47
N GLN A 425 -2.29 -20.48 -31.96
CA GLN A 425 -3.53 -20.84 -32.64
C GLN A 425 -4.43 -19.64 -32.93
N GLU A 426 -4.36 -18.57 -32.12
CA GLU A 426 -5.11 -17.33 -32.36
C GLU A 426 -4.60 -16.54 -33.55
N ASP A 427 -3.40 -16.83 -34.04
CA ASP A 427 -2.83 -16.19 -35.23
C ASP A 427 -3.33 -16.81 -36.54
N PHE A 428 -4.18 -17.86 -36.48
CA PHE A 428 -4.73 -18.54 -37.63
C PHE A 428 -6.25 -18.68 -37.55
N MET A 429 -6.94 -18.44 -38.68
CA MET A 429 -8.36 -18.76 -38.88
C MET A 429 -8.55 -19.41 -40.26
N GLU A 430 -9.26 -20.56 -40.31
CA GLU A 430 -9.57 -21.17 -41.60
C GLU A 430 -10.59 -20.34 -42.40
N VAL A 431 -11.57 -19.77 -41.72
CA VAL A 431 -12.53 -18.79 -42.23
C VAL A 431 -12.35 -17.48 -41.48
N PRO A 432 -11.73 -16.47 -42.09
CA PRO A 432 -11.39 -15.25 -41.39
C PRO A 432 -12.62 -14.43 -41.02
N ALA A 433 -12.65 -13.93 -39.78
CA ALA A 433 -13.62 -12.92 -39.38
C ALA A 433 -13.31 -11.56 -40.03
N PRO A 434 -14.29 -10.64 -40.13
CA PRO A 434 -14.04 -9.28 -40.63
C PRO A 434 -12.89 -8.60 -39.88
N LYS A 435 -11.95 -8.02 -40.63
CA LYS A 435 -10.74 -7.35 -40.09
C LYS A 435 -9.72 -8.30 -39.39
N PHE A 436 -9.73 -9.58 -39.74
CA PHE A 436 -8.67 -10.50 -39.34
C PHE A 436 -7.48 -10.40 -40.29
N TRP A 437 -6.36 -9.86 -39.83
CA TRP A 437 -5.18 -9.56 -40.64
C TRP A 437 -4.01 -10.53 -40.41
N ARG A 438 -4.31 -11.71 -39.83
CA ARG A 438 -3.32 -12.74 -39.53
C ARG A 438 -3.39 -13.88 -40.57
N LEU A 439 -2.93 -15.07 -40.24
CA LEU A 439 -2.85 -16.21 -41.15
C LEU A 439 -4.24 -16.81 -41.46
N PHE A 440 -4.58 -16.91 -42.74
CA PHE A 440 -5.72 -17.68 -43.24
C PHE A 440 -5.45 -18.12 -44.70
N PRO A 441 -6.15 -19.15 -45.24
CA PRO A 441 -5.91 -19.67 -46.59
C PRO A 441 -5.92 -18.57 -47.65
N GLY A 442 -4.85 -18.54 -48.47
CA GLY A 442 -4.67 -17.56 -49.54
C GLY A 442 -4.21 -16.17 -49.07
N ASN A 443 -4.03 -15.92 -47.79
CA ASN A 443 -3.52 -14.65 -47.29
C ASN A 443 -1.99 -14.66 -47.17
N GLU A 444 -1.39 -13.51 -47.42
CA GLU A 444 0.03 -13.24 -47.20
C GLU A 444 0.21 -12.43 -45.93
N VAL A 445 1.11 -12.88 -45.08
CA VAL A 445 1.49 -12.17 -43.85
C VAL A 445 2.99 -12.01 -43.75
N ARG A 446 3.42 -10.92 -43.11
CA ARG A 446 4.82 -10.66 -42.82
C ARG A 446 5.20 -11.21 -41.46
N LEU A 447 6.11 -12.16 -41.42
CA LEU A 447 6.80 -12.54 -40.20
C LEU A 447 7.82 -11.45 -39.83
N ARG A 448 7.71 -10.93 -38.63
CA ARG A 448 8.53 -9.80 -38.17
C ARG A 448 10.03 -10.14 -38.24
N GLY A 449 10.79 -9.34 -38.97
CA GLY A 449 12.24 -9.51 -39.09
C GLY A 449 12.69 -10.64 -40.02
N ALA A 450 11.76 -11.44 -40.58
CA ALA A 450 12.10 -12.58 -41.43
C ALA A 450 11.54 -12.41 -42.85
N CYS A 451 10.43 -13.04 -43.20
CA CYS A 451 9.95 -13.14 -44.60
C CYS A 451 8.45 -12.91 -44.70
N LEU A 452 7.93 -12.90 -45.92
CA LEU A 452 6.51 -12.98 -46.21
C LEU A 452 6.11 -14.45 -46.38
N LEU A 453 4.98 -14.86 -45.80
CA LEU A 453 4.41 -16.18 -45.92
C LEU A 453 3.00 -16.08 -46.50
N THR A 454 2.70 -16.96 -47.47
CA THR A 454 1.34 -17.19 -47.98
C THR A 454 0.83 -18.54 -47.48
N VAL A 455 -0.38 -18.59 -46.94
CA VAL A 455 -0.99 -19.86 -46.50
C VAL A 455 -1.57 -20.58 -47.71
N ASN A 456 -0.91 -21.65 -48.15
CA ASN A 456 -1.32 -22.45 -49.34
C ASN A 456 -2.40 -23.47 -48.96
N ARG A 457 -2.22 -24.20 -47.86
CA ARG A 457 -3.15 -25.29 -47.45
C ARG A 457 -3.17 -25.44 -45.94
N VAL A 458 -4.25 -26.02 -45.48
CA VAL A 458 -4.46 -26.45 -44.09
C VAL A 458 -4.44 -27.98 -44.01
N VAL A 459 -3.63 -28.52 -43.11
CA VAL A 459 -3.58 -29.96 -42.85
C VAL A 459 -4.27 -30.20 -41.51
N LYS A 460 -5.30 -31.02 -41.50
CA LYS A 460 -6.00 -31.41 -40.26
C LYS A 460 -5.53 -32.83 -39.90
N ASN A 461 -5.13 -33.02 -38.65
CA ASN A 461 -4.80 -34.31 -38.06
C ASN A 461 -6.04 -34.97 -37.49
#